data_e56bab18a100a78baaad53503ae1cac7
#
_entry.id   e56bab18a100a78baaad53503ae1cac7
#
_cell.length_a   1.000
_cell.length_b   1.000
_cell.length_c   1.000
_cell.angle_alpha   90.00
_cell.angle_beta   90.00
_cell.angle_gamma   90.00
#
_symmetry.space_group_name_H-M   'P 1'
#
loop_
_entity.id
_entity.type
_entity.pdbx_description
1 polymer ?
#
loop_
_entity_poly.entity_id
_entity_poly.type
_entity_poly.pdbx_seq_one_letter_code
_entity_poly.pdbx_strand_id
1 'polypeptide(L)'
;MYDSLLGPFLQYGFMQRALLGSVVLSVSCAPVGVFLMLRRMSLTGDAMSHAILPGAALGFLLFGLDILPMTIGGLVVGLVVALGSGLVSRFTVQKEDASMAAFYLISLAAGVLLVSWRGSSVDLMHVLFGSVLALNDEAIGLIVSIAAVTFLAFGLCWRALVAECLDPLFLRSVSRFGGPVHLLFLVLVVLNLVGGFQALGTLLSVGLMMLPAVAARFWSNDVRTLCLIAIVIAVVSSLGGLLLSYHASMPSGPAIIMAAGGAYILSTIFGRRGVLASALPSRRHRSA
;
A
#
# COMPACT_ATOMS: atom_id res chain seq x y z
N MET A 1 8.65 -28.59 -15.65
CA MET A 1 8.81 -27.14 -15.57
C MET A 1 7.48 -26.37 -15.70
N TYR A 2 6.58 -26.72 -16.65
CA TYR A 2 5.22 -26.17 -16.72
C TYR A 2 4.39 -26.54 -15.50
N ASP A 3 4.43 -27.80 -15.07
CA ASP A 3 3.66 -28.31 -13.93
C ASP A 3 4.10 -27.72 -12.59
N SER A 4 5.37 -27.36 -12.44
CA SER A 4 5.87 -26.75 -11.20
C SER A 4 5.55 -25.26 -11.06
N LEU A 5 5.35 -24.54 -12.16
CA LEU A 5 5.05 -23.11 -12.16
C LEU A 5 3.55 -22.81 -12.21
N LEU A 6 2.80 -23.50 -13.07
CA LEU A 6 1.37 -23.26 -13.28
C LEU A 6 0.47 -24.29 -12.57
N GLY A 7 1.00 -25.49 -12.29
CA GLY A 7 0.27 -26.56 -11.62
C GLY A 7 -0.43 -26.11 -10.33
N PRO A 8 0.25 -25.44 -9.38
CA PRO A 8 -0.38 -24.99 -8.14
C PRO A 8 -1.56 -24.06 -8.33
N PHE A 9 -1.50 -23.18 -9.34
CA PHE A 9 -2.59 -22.26 -9.65
C PHE A 9 -3.75 -22.88 -10.40
N LEU A 10 -3.53 -23.97 -11.14
CA LEU A 10 -4.59 -24.67 -11.86
C LEU A 10 -5.31 -25.70 -11.00
N GLN A 11 -4.58 -26.32 -10.03
CA GLN A 11 -5.11 -27.42 -9.23
C GLN A 11 -5.83 -26.96 -7.95
N TYR A 12 -5.42 -25.81 -7.37
CA TYR A 12 -5.92 -25.36 -6.07
C TYR A 12 -6.68 -24.04 -6.16
N GLY A 13 -7.98 -24.07 -5.86
CA GLY A 13 -8.84 -22.87 -5.88
C GLY A 13 -8.40 -21.76 -4.91
N PHE A 14 -7.81 -22.11 -3.75
CA PHE A 14 -7.27 -21.12 -2.82
C PHE A 14 -6.06 -20.36 -3.39
N MET A 15 -5.23 -21.05 -4.19
CA MET A 15 -4.09 -20.40 -4.87
C MET A 15 -4.56 -19.43 -5.97
N GLN A 16 -5.63 -19.75 -6.67
CA GLN A 16 -6.24 -18.85 -7.66
C GLN A 16 -6.77 -17.60 -7.00
N ARG A 17 -7.49 -17.73 -5.87
CA ARG A 17 -7.99 -16.60 -5.09
C ARG A 17 -6.86 -15.75 -4.52
N ALA A 18 -5.84 -16.38 -3.96
CA ALA A 18 -4.64 -15.70 -3.46
C ALA A 18 -3.92 -14.90 -4.56
N LEU A 19 -3.80 -15.50 -5.75
CA LEU A 19 -3.21 -14.83 -6.91
C LEU A 19 -4.07 -13.65 -7.37
N LEU A 20 -5.36 -13.85 -7.57
CA LEU A 20 -6.28 -12.78 -7.98
C LEU A 20 -6.25 -11.62 -6.98
N GLY A 21 -6.39 -11.90 -5.68
CA GLY A 21 -6.36 -10.88 -4.64
C GLY A 21 -5.04 -10.10 -4.60
N SER A 22 -3.90 -10.81 -4.64
CA SER A 22 -2.58 -10.17 -4.61
C SER A 22 -2.27 -9.38 -5.89
N VAL A 23 -2.70 -9.84 -7.06
CA VAL A 23 -2.55 -9.11 -8.33
C VAL A 23 -3.42 -7.85 -8.34
N VAL A 24 -4.71 -7.96 -7.99
CA VAL A 24 -5.60 -6.80 -7.95
C VAL A 24 -5.09 -5.76 -6.95
N LEU A 25 -4.66 -6.19 -5.76
CA LEU A 25 -4.04 -5.30 -4.78
C LEU A 25 -2.76 -4.67 -5.32
N SER A 26 -1.87 -5.45 -5.95
CA SER A 26 -0.62 -4.96 -6.56
C SER A 26 -0.90 -3.85 -7.56
N VAL A 27 -1.89 -4.05 -8.43
CA VAL A 27 -2.23 -3.10 -9.49
C VAL A 27 -2.83 -1.81 -8.91
N SER A 28 -3.60 -1.87 -7.82
CA SER A 28 -4.20 -0.68 -7.19
C SER A 28 -3.24 0.02 -6.21
N CYS A 29 -2.51 -0.73 -5.37
CA CYS A 29 -1.65 -0.15 -4.34
C CYS A 29 -0.32 0.41 -4.88
N ALA A 30 0.30 -0.23 -5.88
CA ALA A 30 1.61 0.19 -6.37
C ALA A 30 1.63 1.63 -6.93
N PRO A 31 0.65 2.09 -7.73
CA PRO A 31 0.57 3.49 -8.13
C PRO A 31 0.40 4.44 -6.94
N VAL A 32 -0.44 4.10 -5.96
CA VAL A 32 -0.61 4.90 -4.73
C VAL A 32 0.72 5.04 -4.00
N GLY A 33 1.48 3.96 -3.89
CA GLY A 33 2.84 3.96 -3.31
C GLY A 33 3.81 4.85 -4.08
N VAL A 34 3.75 4.89 -5.42
CA VAL A 34 4.57 5.81 -6.22
C VAL A 34 4.27 7.27 -5.85
N PHE A 35 3.01 7.64 -5.71
CA PHE A 35 2.63 8.99 -5.30
C PHE A 35 3.07 9.30 -3.86
N LEU A 36 2.94 8.36 -2.91
CA LEU A 36 3.48 8.52 -1.54
C LEU A 36 4.99 8.76 -1.54
N MET A 37 5.74 7.96 -2.31
CA MET A 37 7.18 8.09 -2.44
C MET A 37 7.57 9.46 -3.04
N LEU A 38 6.89 9.91 -4.10
CA LEU A 38 7.16 11.20 -4.74
C LEU A 38 6.89 12.38 -3.79
N ARG A 39 5.92 12.26 -2.91
CA ARG A 39 5.60 13.24 -1.87
C ARG A 39 6.51 13.17 -0.64
N ARG A 40 7.47 12.26 -0.61
CA ARG A 40 8.36 11.98 0.54
C ARG A 40 7.60 11.51 1.79
N MET A 41 6.44 10.90 1.61
CA MET A 41 5.56 10.38 2.66
C MET A 41 5.66 8.85 2.77
N SER A 42 6.85 8.28 2.60
CA SER A 42 7.04 6.82 2.56
C SER A 42 6.66 6.11 3.86
N LEU A 43 6.81 6.78 5.00
CA LEU A 43 6.43 6.23 6.31
C LEU A 43 4.92 6.34 6.60
N THR A 44 4.20 7.16 5.83
CA THR A 44 2.76 7.35 6.02
C THR A 44 1.98 6.06 5.80
N GLY A 45 2.39 5.22 4.85
CA GLY A 45 1.76 3.92 4.61
C GLY A 45 1.82 3.02 5.84
N ASP A 46 2.98 2.93 6.48
CA ASP A 46 3.17 2.14 7.69
C ASP A 46 2.38 2.74 8.88
N ALA A 47 2.51 4.04 9.11
CA ALA A 47 1.75 4.74 10.16
C ALA A 47 0.24 4.55 10.01
N MET A 48 -0.29 4.66 8.79
CA MET A 48 -1.71 4.48 8.50
C MET A 48 -2.19 3.06 8.71
N SER A 49 -1.36 2.04 8.41
CA SER A 49 -1.72 0.65 8.66
C SER A 49 -2.00 0.37 10.14
N HIS A 50 -1.23 0.99 11.03
CA HIS A 50 -1.45 0.91 12.46
C HIS A 50 -2.61 1.81 12.94
N ALA A 51 -2.83 2.95 12.30
CA ALA A 51 -3.93 3.86 12.63
C ALA A 51 -5.32 3.26 12.36
N ILE A 52 -5.44 2.33 11.42
CA ILE A 52 -6.69 1.66 11.05
C ILE A 52 -7.12 0.61 12.09
N LEU A 53 -6.16 0.01 12.81
CA LEU A 53 -6.40 -1.11 13.74
C LEU A 53 -7.48 -0.84 14.80
N PRO A 54 -7.52 0.32 15.49
CA PRO A 54 -8.57 0.59 16.47
C PRO A 54 -9.97 0.56 15.88
N GLY A 55 -10.12 1.03 14.64
CA GLY A 55 -11.39 1.01 13.94
C GLY A 55 -11.85 -0.40 13.60
N ALA A 56 -10.95 -1.23 13.10
CA ALA A 56 -11.23 -2.64 12.85
C ALA A 56 -11.55 -3.38 14.16
N ALA A 57 -10.81 -3.08 15.24
CA ALA A 57 -11.07 -3.63 16.57
C ALA A 57 -12.45 -3.23 17.12
N LEU A 58 -12.88 -1.99 16.92
CA LEU A 58 -14.23 -1.54 17.26
C LEU A 58 -15.30 -2.31 16.49
N GLY A 59 -15.12 -2.46 15.17
CA GLY A 59 -16.02 -3.26 14.35
C GLY A 59 -16.14 -4.70 14.85
N PHE A 60 -15.02 -5.32 15.19
CA PHE A 60 -14.96 -6.65 15.79
C PHE A 60 -15.68 -6.72 17.13
N LEU A 61 -15.44 -5.77 18.04
CA LEU A 61 -16.04 -5.75 19.38
C LEU A 61 -17.56 -5.57 19.37
N LEU A 62 -18.11 -4.88 18.37
CA LEU A 62 -19.54 -4.60 18.25
C LEU A 62 -20.32 -5.68 17.47
N PHE A 63 -19.70 -6.26 16.45
CA PHE A 63 -20.38 -7.14 15.49
C PHE A 63 -19.72 -8.50 15.31
N GLY A 64 -18.61 -8.77 15.98
CA GLY A 64 -17.86 -10.04 15.84
C GLY A 64 -16.94 -10.07 14.63
N LEU A 65 -16.60 -11.28 14.15
CA LEU A 65 -15.66 -11.53 13.03
C LEU A 65 -16.33 -11.29 11.66
N ASP A 66 -17.10 -10.25 11.51
CA ASP A 66 -17.72 -9.89 10.24
C ASP A 66 -16.83 -8.88 9.49
N ILE A 67 -16.54 -9.17 8.21
CA ILE A 67 -15.63 -8.38 7.38
C ILE A 67 -16.15 -6.96 7.18
N LEU A 68 -17.43 -6.78 6.94
CA LEU A 68 -18.03 -5.47 6.64
C LEU A 68 -17.91 -4.47 7.81
N PRO A 69 -18.33 -4.78 9.05
CA PRO A 69 -18.18 -3.86 10.17
C PRO A 69 -16.72 -3.53 10.50
N MET A 70 -15.82 -4.53 10.41
CA MET A 70 -14.39 -4.31 10.63
C MET A 70 -13.80 -3.39 9.56
N THR A 71 -14.19 -3.57 8.31
CA THR A 71 -13.77 -2.71 7.18
C THR A 71 -14.27 -1.28 7.35
N ILE A 72 -15.55 -1.11 7.65
CA ILE A 72 -16.15 0.21 7.87
C ILE A 72 -15.48 0.91 9.06
N GLY A 73 -15.29 0.20 10.18
CA GLY A 73 -14.60 0.73 11.35
C GLY A 73 -13.18 1.19 11.03
N GLY A 74 -12.40 0.35 10.35
CA GLY A 74 -11.05 0.66 9.90
C GLY A 74 -11.04 1.86 8.94
N LEU A 75 -11.97 1.92 8.00
CA LEU A 75 -12.10 3.02 7.05
C LEU A 75 -12.43 4.35 7.76
N VAL A 76 -13.41 4.35 8.66
CA VAL A 76 -13.80 5.56 9.41
C VAL A 76 -12.64 6.09 10.23
N VAL A 77 -11.99 5.25 11.03
CA VAL A 77 -10.85 5.69 11.87
C VAL A 77 -9.67 6.09 11.00
N GLY A 78 -9.34 5.32 9.96
CA GLY A 78 -8.28 5.67 9.01
C GLY A 78 -8.53 7.01 8.32
N LEU A 79 -9.76 7.30 7.90
CA LEU A 79 -10.13 8.58 7.32
C LEU A 79 -10.05 9.72 8.35
N VAL A 80 -10.49 9.51 9.59
CA VAL A 80 -10.37 10.51 10.66
C VAL A 80 -8.90 10.87 10.90
N VAL A 81 -8.02 9.87 10.97
CA VAL A 81 -6.57 10.08 11.14
C VAL A 81 -5.97 10.78 9.93
N ALA A 82 -6.25 10.31 8.71
CA ALA A 82 -5.71 10.88 7.48
C ALA A 82 -6.17 12.32 7.26
N LEU A 83 -7.47 12.56 7.36
CA LEU A 83 -8.04 13.89 7.16
C LEU A 83 -7.68 14.83 8.32
N GLY A 84 -7.67 14.34 9.56
CA GLY A 84 -7.25 15.10 10.73
C GLY A 84 -5.80 15.56 10.62
N SER A 85 -4.87 14.65 10.31
CA SER A 85 -3.46 15.00 10.11
C SER A 85 -3.26 15.95 8.93
N GLY A 86 -3.95 15.72 7.81
CA GLY A 86 -3.90 16.60 6.63
C GLY A 86 -4.47 18.00 6.91
N LEU A 87 -5.51 18.12 7.72
CA LEU A 87 -6.06 19.41 8.15
C LEU A 87 -5.10 20.15 9.09
N VAL A 88 -4.56 19.45 10.10
CA VAL A 88 -3.61 20.07 11.04
C VAL A 88 -2.37 20.60 10.30
N SER A 89 -1.79 19.81 9.40
CA SER A 89 -0.63 20.25 8.62
C SER A 89 -0.94 21.45 7.71
N ARG A 90 -2.19 21.63 7.36
CA ARG A 90 -2.66 22.70 6.49
C ARG A 90 -2.93 24.01 7.22
N PHE A 91 -3.43 23.94 8.45
CA PHE A 91 -3.83 25.11 9.25
C PHE A 91 -2.83 25.47 10.34
N THR A 92 -1.76 24.68 10.51
CA THR A 92 -0.73 24.92 11.53
C THR A 92 0.66 24.90 10.91
N VAL A 93 1.66 25.18 11.72
CA VAL A 93 3.09 25.13 11.34
C VAL A 93 3.66 23.72 11.29
N GLN A 94 2.85 22.72 11.65
CA GLN A 94 3.28 21.32 11.70
C GLN A 94 3.46 20.74 10.30
N LYS A 95 4.55 19.97 10.12
CA LYS A 95 4.77 19.19 8.91
C LYS A 95 3.81 18.01 8.86
N GLU A 96 3.44 17.58 7.67
CA GLU A 96 2.48 16.48 7.44
C GLU A 96 2.91 15.18 8.13
N ASP A 97 4.21 14.82 8.04
CA ASP A 97 4.75 13.61 8.70
C ASP A 97 4.63 13.67 10.23
N ALA A 98 4.90 14.82 10.84
CA ALA A 98 4.80 14.98 12.30
C ALA A 98 3.36 14.95 12.77
N SER A 99 2.43 15.58 12.03
CA SER A 99 1.00 15.52 12.31
C SER A 99 0.49 14.10 12.18
N MET A 100 0.86 13.39 11.11
CA MET A 100 0.50 12.00 10.89
C MET A 100 1.00 11.12 12.04
N ALA A 101 2.27 11.28 12.46
CA ALA A 101 2.84 10.53 13.57
C ALA A 101 2.06 10.72 14.87
N ALA A 102 1.65 11.94 15.18
CA ALA A 102 0.85 12.23 16.38
C ALA A 102 -0.53 11.55 16.33
N PHE A 103 -1.25 11.70 15.21
CA PHE A 103 -2.58 11.12 15.05
C PHE A 103 -2.56 9.59 15.09
N TYR A 104 -1.60 8.94 14.40
CA TYR A 104 -1.53 7.47 14.42
C TYR A 104 -1.17 6.94 15.82
N LEU A 105 -0.27 7.60 16.56
CA LEU A 105 0.06 7.19 17.93
C LEU A 105 -1.14 7.30 18.86
N ILE A 106 -1.93 8.38 18.76
CA ILE A 106 -3.16 8.54 19.52
C ILE A 106 -4.15 7.44 19.15
N SER A 107 -4.33 7.17 17.87
CA SER A 107 -5.20 6.11 17.38
C SER A 107 -4.76 4.74 17.89
N LEU A 108 -3.47 4.41 17.76
CA LEU A 108 -2.91 3.14 18.23
C LEU A 108 -3.12 2.96 19.75
N ALA A 109 -2.82 3.99 20.53
CA ALA A 109 -3.02 3.97 21.99
C ALA A 109 -4.50 3.74 22.35
N ALA A 110 -5.42 4.40 21.63
CA ALA A 110 -6.86 4.19 21.81
C ALA A 110 -7.26 2.73 21.48
N GLY A 111 -6.69 2.16 20.42
CA GLY A 111 -6.92 0.76 20.05
C GLY A 111 -6.45 -0.23 21.10
N VAL A 112 -5.25 -0.04 21.61
CA VAL A 112 -4.70 -0.88 22.69
C VAL A 112 -5.57 -0.79 23.95
N LEU A 113 -6.00 0.41 24.32
CA LEU A 113 -6.90 0.60 25.46
C LEU A 113 -8.24 -0.12 25.28
N LEU A 114 -8.85 -0.01 24.09
CA LEU A 114 -10.13 -0.66 23.78
C LEU A 114 -10.03 -2.18 23.87
N VAL A 115 -8.98 -2.77 23.28
CA VAL A 115 -8.76 -4.23 23.31
C VAL A 115 -8.47 -4.71 24.74
N SER A 116 -7.66 -3.96 25.50
CA SER A 116 -7.30 -4.30 26.88
C SER A 116 -8.49 -4.24 27.82
N TRP A 117 -9.40 -3.28 27.63
CA TRP A 117 -10.56 -3.10 28.52
C TRP A 117 -11.55 -4.27 28.46
N ARG A 118 -11.74 -4.87 27.28
CA ARG A 118 -12.68 -5.99 27.12
C ARG A 118 -12.06 -7.38 27.29
N GLY A 119 -10.75 -7.48 27.57
CA GLY A 119 -10.09 -8.76 27.82
C GLY A 119 -10.21 -9.75 26.66
N SER A 120 -10.25 -9.26 25.45
CA SER A 120 -10.37 -10.09 24.25
C SER A 120 -9.08 -10.88 24.05
N SER A 121 -9.20 -12.22 24.11
CA SER A 121 -8.13 -13.18 23.81
C SER A 121 -7.90 -13.35 22.31
N VAL A 122 -8.35 -12.40 21.49
CA VAL A 122 -8.11 -12.42 20.04
C VAL A 122 -6.63 -12.27 19.82
N ASP A 123 -6.05 -13.25 19.17
CA ASP A 123 -4.66 -13.20 18.75
C ASP A 123 -4.50 -12.10 17.69
N LEU A 124 -4.22 -10.88 18.17
CA LEU A 124 -3.97 -9.70 17.32
C LEU A 124 -2.88 -9.97 16.28
N MET A 125 -1.95 -10.88 16.58
CA MET A 125 -0.92 -11.31 15.65
C MET A 125 -1.55 -11.99 14.40
N HIS A 126 -2.57 -12.79 14.59
CA HIS A 126 -3.25 -13.47 13.48
C HIS A 126 -4.01 -12.49 12.59
N VAL A 127 -4.61 -11.46 13.19
CA VAL A 127 -5.30 -10.39 12.45
C VAL A 127 -4.31 -9.49 11.72
N LEU A 128 -3.16 -9.17 12.35
CA LEU A 128 -2.12 -8.30 11.78
C LEU A 128 -1.41 -8.91 10.57
N PHE A 129 -1.06 -10.20 10.65
CA PHE A 129 -0.34 -10.87 9.56
C PHE A 129 -1.26 -11.37 8.45
N GLY A 130 -2.56 -11.50 8.72
CA GLY A 130 -3.53 -11.99 7.76
C GLY A 130 -3.17 -13.37 7.18
N SER A 131 -4.00 -13.89 6.33
CA SER A 131 -3.70 -15.11 5.57
C SER A 131 -4.13 -14.93 4.11
N VAL A 132 -3.16 -14.72 3.24
CA VAL A 132 -3.39 -14.58 1.78
C VAL A 132 -4.12 -15.81 1.22
N LEU A 133 -3.89 -16.99 1.82
CA LEU A 133 -4.49 -18.25 1.38
C LEU A 133 -5.92 -18.45 1.89
N ALA A 134 -6.37 -17.65 2.86
CA ALA A 134 -7.73 -17.72 3.44
C ALA A 134 -8.70 -16.71 2.82
N LEU A 135 -8.39 -16.14 1.65
CA LEU A 135 -9.26 -15.21 0.94
C LEU A 135 -10.60 -15.86 0.58
N ASN A 136 -11.68 -15.21 1.02
CA ASN A 136 -13.04 -15.50 0.61
C ASN A 136 -13.50 -14.59 -0.54
N ASP A 137 -14.65 -14.92 -1.13
CA ASP A 137 -15.17 -14.16 -2.28
C ASP A 137 -15.59 -12.74 -1.91
N GLU A 138 -15.99 -12.50 -0.66
CA GLU A 138 -16.33 -11.17 -0.13
C GLU A 138 -15.09 -10.28 -0.06
N ALA A 139 -13.97 -10.79 0.44
CA ALA A 139 -12.71 -10.06 0.50
C ALA A 139 -12.18 -9.73 -0.90
N ILE A 140 -12.31 -10.64 -1.86
CA ILE A 140 -11.95 -10.39 -3.27
C ILE A 140 -12.85 -9.28 -3.85
N GLY A 141 -14.16 -9.36 -3.62
CA GLY A 141 -15.10 -8.33 -4.04
C GLY A 141 -14.77 -6.94 -3.48
N LEU A 142 -14.37 -6.89 -2.20
CA LEU A 142 -13.91 -5.66 -1.55
C LEU A 142 -12.66 -5.09 -2.23
N ILE A 143 -11.62 -5.90 -2.44
CA ILE A 143 -10.38 -5.42 -3.10
C ILE A 143 -10.67 -4.94 -4.52
N VAL A 144 -11.46 -5.67 -5.28
CA VAL A 144 -11.83 -5.31 -6.66
C VAL A 144 -12.59 -3.99 -6.69
N SER A 145 -13.52 -3.78 -5.77
CA SER A 145 -14.28 -2.52 -5.68
C SER A 145 -13.37 -1.34 -5.33
N ILE A 146 -12.45 -1.51 -4.38
CA ILE A 146 -11.45 -0.49 -4.02
C ILE A 146 -10.52 -0.20 -5.19
N ALA A 147 -10.05 -1.24 -5.89
CA ALA A 147 -9.23 -1.07 -7.08
C ALA A 147 -9.96 -0.28 -8.17
N ALA A 148 -11.23 -0.59 -8.43
CA ALA A 148 -12.05 0.14 -9.39
C ALA A 148 -12.20 1.62 -9.03
N VAL A 149 -12.48 1.93 -7.75
CA VAL A 149 -12.55 3.31 -7.24
C VAL A 149 -11.21 4.02 -7.39
N THR A 150 -10.12 3.34 -7.05
CA THR A 150 -8.76 3.89 -7.18
C THR A 150 -8.43 4.23 -8.63
N PHE A 151 -8.69 3.32 -9.57
CA PHE A 151 -8.46 3.58 -11.00
C PHE A 151 -9.36 4.68 -11.55
N LEU A 152 -10.63 4.72 -11.14
CA LEU A 152 -11.53 5.79 -11.53
C LEU A 152 -11.00 7.15 -11.06
N ALA A 153 -10.58 7.24 -9.79
CA ALA A 153 -10.01 8.46 -9.22
C ALA A 153 -8.70 8.87 -9.94
N PHE A 154 -7.80 7.91 -10.22
CA PHE A 154 -6.60 8.19 -11.01
C PHE A 154 -6.94 8.63 -12.45
N GLY A 155 -7.90 7.98 -13.10
CA GLY A 155 -8.33 8.35 -14.46
C GLY A 155 -8.88 9.78 -14.54
N LEU A 156 -9.76 10.14 -13.59
CA LEU A 156 -10.40 11.47 -13.56
C LEU A 156 -9.44 12.57 -13.08
N CYS A 157 -8.63 12.29 -12.06
CA CYS A 157 -7.82 13.30 -11.37
C CYS A 157 -6.32 13.20 -11.65
N TRP A 158 -5.89 12.41 -12.65
CA TRP A 158 -4.47 12.16 -12.93
C TRP A 158 -3.61 13.43 -12.98
N ARG A 159 -4.03 14.40 -13.79
CA ARG A 159 -3.28 15.66 -13.94
C ARG A 159 -3.17 16.44 -12.64
N ALA A 160 -4.25 16.48 -11.87
CA ALA A 160 -4.30 17.19 -10.59
C ALA A 160 -3.46 16.47 -9.53
N LEU A 161 -3.51 15.13 -9.48
CA LEU A 161 -2.69 14.31 -8.58
C LEU A 161 -1.20 14.47 -8.87
N VAL A 162 -0.80 14.42 -10.14
CA VAL A 162 0.60 14.63 -10.54
C VAL A 162 1.06 16.05 -10.19
N ALA A 163 0.26 17.08 -10.46
CA ALA A 163 0.58 18.47 -10.12
C ALA A 163 0.71 18.66 -8.61
N GLU A 164 -0.20 18.10 -7.81
CA GLU A 164 -0.14 18.14 -6.34
C GLU A 164 1.10 17.43 -5.78
N CYS A 165 1.57 16.36 -6.43
CA CYS A 165 2.78 15.64 -6.02
C CYS A 165 4.07 16.37 -6.35
N LEU A 166 4.14 17.06 -7.49
CA LEU A 166 5.36 17.70 -7.97
C LEU A 166 5.52 19.13 -7.41
N ASP A 167 4.43 19.90 -7.41
CA ASP A 167 4.41 21.27 -6.91
C ASP A 167 3.04 21.63 -6.29
N PRO A 168 2.83 21.30 -5.00
CA PRO A 168 1.59 21.61 -4.31
C PRO A 168 1.33 23.11 -4.16
N LEU A 169 2.39 23.94 -4.13
CA LEU A 169 2.24 25.40 -4.03
C LEU A 169 1.72 25.98 -5.34
N PHE A 170 2.25 25.51 -6.46
CA PHE A 170 1.77 25.91 -7.79
C PHE A 170 0.29 25.54 -7.97
N LEU A 171 -0.11 24.32 -7.63
CA LEU A 171 -1.51 23.92 -7.77
C LEU A 171 -2.44 24.78 -6.91
N ARG A 172 -2.04 25.15 -5.71
CA ARG A 172 -2.81 26.04 -4.81
C ARG A 172 -2.90 27.47 -5.33
N SER A 173 -1.88 27.97 -6.03
CA SER A 173 -1.87 29.34 -6.59
C SER A 173 -2.75 29.46 -7.83
N VAL A 174 -2.83 28.40 -8.65
CA VAL A 174 -3.57 28.39 -9.93
C VAL A 174 -4.99 27.87 -9.80
N SER A 175 -5.25 26.99 -8.82
CA SER A 175 -6.54 26.29 -8.69
C SER A 175 -6.98 26.14 -7.23
N ARG A 176 -8.28 26.36 -6.99
CA ARG A 176 -8.94 26.04 -5.71
C ARG A 176 -9.01 24.54 -5.41
N PHE A 177 -8.71 23.69 -6.41
CA PHE A 177 -8.80 22.23 -6.28
C PHE A 177 -7.61 21.59 -5.58
N GLY A 178 -6.51 22.29 -5.30
CA GLY A 178 -5.33 21.71 -4.63
C GLY A 178 -5.64 21.06 -3.29
N GLY A 179 -6.52 21.67 -2.49
CA GLY A 179 -6.94 21.09 -1.23
C GLY A 179 -7.75 19.80 -1.34
N PRO A 180 -8.84 19.80 -2.10
CA PRO A 180 -9.62 18.59 -2.35
C PRO A 180 -8.80 17.44 -2.96
N VAL A 181 -7.87 17.72 -3.87
CA VAL A 181 -7.01 16.70 -4.50
C VAL A 181 -6.08 16.05 -3.48
N HIS A 182 -5.51 16.83 -2.57
CA HIS A 182 -4.71 16.31 -1.47
C HIS A 182 -5.52 15.37 -0.57
N LEU A 183 -6.72 15.80 -0.15
CA LEU A 183 -7.60 14.98 0.68
C LEU A 183 -8.06 13.70 -0.06
N LEU A 184 -8.38 13.81 -1.35
CA LEU A 184 -8.69 12.65 -2.20
C LEU A 184 -7.53 11.66 -2.21
N PHE A 185 -6.30 12.13 -2.34
CA PHE A 185 -5.13 11.26 -2.31
C PHE A 185 -5.00 10.50 -0.98
N LEU A 186 -5.18 11.19 0.16
CA LEU A 186 -5.18 10.54 1.47
C LEU A 186 -6.31 9.51 1.61
N VAL A 187 -7.50 9.81 1.09
CA VAL A 187 -8.60 8.84 1.03
C VAL A 187 -8.23 7.59 0.23
N LEU A 188 -7.58 7.75 -0.92
CA LEU A 188 -7.13 6.61 -1.74
C LEU A 188 -6.08 5.76 -1.00
N VAL A 189 -5.17 6.38 -0.26
CA VAL A 189 -4.20 5.66 0.58
C VAL A 189 -4.93 4.81 1.62
N VAL A 190 -5.86 5.41 2.37
CA VAL A 190 -6.64 4.70 3.39
C VAL A 190 -7.46 3.56 2.80
N LEU A 191 -8.17 3.80 1.69
CA LEU A 191 -8.97 2.77 1.01
C LEU A 191 -8.13 1.55 0.62
N ASN A 192 -6.97 1.78 -0.01
CA ASN A 192 -6.09 0.68 -0.43
C ASN A 192 -5.50 -0.06 0.78
N LEU A 193 -5.13 0.64 1.85
CA LEU A 193 -4.62 0.02 3.07
C LEU A 193 -5.69 -0.80 3.79
N VAL A 194 -6.92 -0.26 3.91
CA VAL A 194 -8.03 -0.98 4.55
C VAL A 194 -8.40 -2.24 3.77
N GLY A 195 -8.52 -2.13 2.44
CA GLY A 195 -8.81 -3.28 1.59
C GLY A 195 -7.70 -4.34 1.65
N GLY A 196 -6.46 -3.91 1.58
CA GLY A 196 -5.31 -4.80 1.69
C GLY A 196 -5.18 -5.45 3.07
N PHE A 197 -5.44 -4.69 4.15
CA PHE A 197 -5.43 -5.19 5.52
C PHE A 197 -6.44 -6.32 5.73
N GLN A 198 -7.69 -6.09 5.35
CA GLN A 198 -8.77 -7.06 5.54
C GLN A 198 -8.56 -8.35 4.75
N ALA A 199 -7.99 -8.23 3.54
CA ALA A 199 -7.84 -9.35 2.65
C ALA A 199 -6.53 -10.12 2.82
N LEU A 200 -5.43 -9.40 3.00
CA LEU A 200 -4.08 -9.95 2.86
C LEU A 200 -3.18 -9.68 4.07
N GLY A 201 -3.65 -8.85 5.01
CA GLY A 201 -2.89 -8.41 6.18
C GLY A 201 -2.11 -7.11 5.98
N THR A 202 -1.76 -6.47 7.11
CA THR A 202 -1.10 -5.15 7.11
C THR A 202 0.27 -5.18 6.46
N LEU A 203 1.09 -6.18 6.80
CA LEU A 203 2.45 -6.31 6.28
C LEU A 203 2.47 -6.37 4.75
N LEU A 204 1.61 -7.21 4.15
CA LEU A 204 1.56 -7.38 2.70
C LEU A 204 1.01 -6.14 2.00
N SER A 205 -0.01 -5.51 2.56
CA SER A 205 -0.62 -4.30 2.01
C SER A 205 0.40 -3.15 1.90
N VAL A 206 1.11 -2.85 3.00
CA VAL A 206 2.14 -1.80 3.02
C VAL A 206 3.33 -2.17 2.16
N GLY A 207 3.78 -3.43 2.22
CA GLY A 207 4.94 -3.89 1.47
C GLY A 207 4.72 -3.85 -0.04
N LEU A 208 3.56 -4.30 -0.55
CA LEU A 208 3.20 -4.21 -1.97
C LEU A 208 2.97 -2.77 -2.43
N MET A 209 2.56 -1.87 -1.55
CA MET A 209 2.43 -0.46 -1.87
C MET A 209 3.80 0.22 -1.97
N MET A 210 4.72 -0.02 -1.04
CA MET A 210 5.95 0.77 -0.92
C MET A 210 7.15 0.17 -1.65
N LEU A 211 7.44 -1.14 -1.50
CA LEU A 211 8.66 -1.74 -2.06
C LEU A 211 8.75 -1.64 -3.58
N PRO A 212 7.68 -1.97 -4.35
CA PRO A 212 7.70 -1.83 -5.80
C PRO A 212 7.83 -0.37 -6.26
N ALA A 213 7.21 0.56 -5.54
CA ALA A 213 7.28 1.99 -5.85
C ALA A 213 8.71 2.52 -5.71
N VAL A 214 9.38 2.17 -4.61
CA VAL A 214 10.78 2.57 -4.38
C VAL A 214 11.72 1.87 -5.38
N ALA A 215 11.49 0.60 -5.69
CA ALA A 215 12.26 -0.13 -6.69
C ALA A 215 12.14 0.50 -8.09
N ALA A 216 10.95 0.92 -8.49
CA ALA A 216 10.68 1.57 -9.77
C ALA A 216 11.49 2.86 -9.96
N ARG A 217 11.82 3.58 -8.88
CA ARG A 217 12.57 4.83 -8.91
C ARG A 217 13.97 4.70 -9.53
N PHE A 218 14.57 3.52 -9.43
CA PHE A 218 15.87 3.25 -10.03
C PHE A 218 15.82 3.09 -11.57
N TRP A 219 14.61 2.95 -12.14
CA TRP A 219 14.43 2.68 -13.57
C TRP A 219 13.96 3.89 -14.37
N SER A 220 13.14 4.78 -13.79
CA SER A 220 12.54 5.92 -14.50
C SER A 220 12.38 7.15 -13.60
N ASN A 221 12.12 8.32 -14.24
CA ASN A 221 11.69 9.55 -13.59
C ASN A 221 10.29 9.98 -14.02
N ASP A 222 9.78 9.45 -15.12
CA ASP A 222 8.44 9.78 -15.57
C ASP A 222 7.40 9.05 -14.71
N VAL A 223 6.43 9.81 -14.19
CA VAL A 223 5.44 9.30 -13.22
C VAL A 223 4.62 8.14 -13.79
N ARG A 224 4.25 8.20 -15.08
CA ARG A 224 3.49 7.11 -15.72
C ARG A 224 4.31 5.84 -15.80
N THR A 225 5.55 5.97 -16.24
CA THR A 225 6.49 4.84 -16.34
C THR A 225 6.81 4.28 -14.97
N LEU A 226 6.95 5.13 -13.93
CA LEU A 226 7.13 4.68 -12.55
C LEU A 226 5.96 3.82 -12.08
N CYS A 227 4.73 4.27 -12.31
CA CYS A 227 3.53 3.48 -11.94
C CYS A 227 3.49 2.14 -12.66
N LEU A 228 3.78 2.10 -13.97
CA LEU A 228 3.80 0.85 -14.74
C LEU A 228 4.87 -0.12 -14.24
N ILE A 229 6.11 0.37 -14.02
CA ILE A 229 7.20 -0.46 -13.50
C ILE A 229 6.86 -0.96 -12.08
N ALA A 230 6.31 -0.11 -11.21
CA ALA A 230 5.90 -0.50 -9.88
C ALA A 230 4.83 -1.61 -9.92
N ILE A 231 3.82 -1.49 -10.79
CA ILE A 231 2.80 -2.54 -10.99
C ILE A 231 3.46 -3.85 -11.43
N VAL A 232 4.35 -3.81 -12.42
CA VAL A 232 5.03 -5.01 -12.92
C VAL A 232 5.85 -5.67 -11.82
N ILE A 233 6.64 -4.90 -11.06
CA ILE A 233 7.43 -5.42 -9.95
C ILE A 233 6.51 -6.03 -8.89
N ALA A 234 5.40 -5.37 -8.52
CA ALA A 234 4.45 -5.85 -7.52
C ALA A 234 3.80 -7.18 -7.95
N VAL A 235 3.33 -7.26 -9.20
CA VAL A 235 2.72 -8.48 -9.76
C VAL A 235 3.72 -9.62 -9.83
N VAL A 236 4.93 -9.39 -10.34
CA VAL A 236 5.99 -10.41 -10.41
C VAL A 236 6.39 -10.89 -9.01
N SER A 237 6.50 -9.97 -8.04
CA SER A 237 6.79 -10.32 -6.64
C SER A 237 5.66 -11.13 -6.01
N SER A 238 4.40 -10.82 -6.31
CA SER A 238 3.24 -11.58 -5.84
C SER A 238 3.25 -13.01 -6.40
N LEU A 239 3.47 -13.16 -7.71
CA LEU A 239 3.59 -14.46 -8.36
C LEU A 239 4.76 -15.27 -7.79
N GLY A 240 5.94 -14.68 -7.76
CA GLY A 240 7.16 -15.33 -7.27
C GLY A 240 7.07 -15.69 -5.79
N GLY A 241 6.51 -14.80 -4.97
CA GLY A 241 6.31 -15.03 -3.54
C GLY A 241 5.30 -16.14 -3.24
N LEU A 242 4.18 -16.21 -3.98
CA LEU A 242 3.21 -17.31 -3.85
C LEU A 242 3.82 -18.65 -4.26
N LEU A 243 4.60 -18.70 -5.33
CA LEU A 243 5.32 -19.92 -5.74
C LEU A 243 6.35 -20.32 -4.70
N LEU A 244 7.11 -19.38 -4.16
CA LEU A 244 8.08 -19.65 -3.10
C LEU A 244 7.38 -20.19 -1.84
N SER A 245 6.25 -19.57 -1.45
CA SER A 245 5.42 -20.02 -0.33
C SER A 245 4.95 -21.46 -0.51
N TYR A 246 4.48 -21.81 -1.69
CA TYR A 246 3.99 -23.15 -2.00
C TYR A 246 5.11 -24.20 -1.92
N HIS A 247 6.27 -23.96 -2.56
CA HIS A 247 7.35 -24.94 -2.61
C HIS A 247 8.15 -25.05 -1.30
N ALA A 248 8.29 -23.94 -0.57
CA ALA A 248 9.06 -23.91 0.68
C ALA A 248 8.19 -24.06 1.94
N SER A 249 6.85 -24.22 1.80
CA SER A 249 5.90 -24.30 2.91
C SER A 249 6.04 -23.11 3.89
N MET A 250 6.27 -21.90 3.35
CA MET A 250 6.44 -20.67 4.13
C MET A 250 5.14 -19.83 4.14
N PRO A 251 4.94 -18.95 5.13
CA PRO A 251 3.81 -18.02 5.12
C PRO A 251 3.82 -17.14 3.87
N SER A 252 2.69 -17.06 3.17
CA SER A 252 2.60 -16.41 1.85
C SER A 252 2.82 -14.90 1.87
N GLY A 253 2.31 -14.19 2.89
CA GLY A 253 2.52 -12.75 3.04
C GLY A 253 4.01 -12.38 3.11
N PRO A 254 4.76 -12.89 4.10
CA PRO A 254 6.20 -12.67 4.19
C PRO A 254 6.98 -13.12 2.95
N ALA A 255 6.60 -14.22 2.30
CA ALA A 255 7.26 -14.70 1.09
C ALA A 255 7.12 -13.70 -0.08
N ILE A 256 5.94 -13.10 -0.26
CA ILE A 256 5.71 -12.05 -1.28
C ILE A 256 6.54 -10.81 -0.96
N ILE A 257 6.59 -10.39 0.31
CA ILE A 257 7.39 -9.22 0.72
C ILE A 257 8.89 -9.47 0.52
N MET A 258 9.38 -10.67 0.83
CA MET A 258 10.77 -11.05 0.55
C MET A 258 11.09 -11.03 -0.94
N ALA A 259 10.17 -11.48 -1.80
CA ALA A 259 10.31 -11.38 -3.24
C ALA A 259 10.36 -9.91 -3.72
N ALA A 260 9.49 -9.05 -3.19
CA ALA A 260 9.49 -7.61 -3.47
C ALA A 260 10.76 -6.92 -2.96
N GLY A 261 11.24 -7.30 -1.77
CA GLY A 261 12.52 -6.85 -1.21
C GLY A 261 13.72 -7.27 -2.06
N GLY A 262 13.71 -8.51 -2.55
CA GLY A 262 14.72 -8.99 -3.52
C GLY A 262 14.70 -8.18 -4.81
N ALA A 263 13.51 -7.89 -5.37
CA ALA A 263 13.35 -7.04 -6.54
C ALA A 263 13.85 -5.60 -6.28
N TYR A 264 13.64 -5.05 -5.08
CA TYR A 264 14.19 -3.76 -4.68
C TYR A 264 15.71 -3.78 -4.65
N ILE A 265 16.34 -4.80 -4.02
CA ILE A 265 17.81 -4.94 -3.95
C ILE A 265 18.38 -5.06 -5.37
N LEU A 266 17.79 -5.90 -6.22
CA LEU A 266 18.21 -6.04 -7.61
C LEU A 266 18.08 -4.71 -8.38
N SER A 267 16.99 -3.98 -8.18
CA SER A 267 16.78 -2.66 -8.79
C SER A 267 17.81 -1.63 -8.30
N THR A 268 18.20 -1.70 -7.03
CA THR A 268 19.23 -0.82 -6.45
C THR A 268 20.59 -1.09 -7.07
N ILE A 269 20.92 -2.35 -7.36
CA ILE A 269 22.22 -2.74 -7.94
C ILE A 269 22.23 -2.47 -9.46
N PHE A 270 21.25 -3.00 -10.19
CA PHE A 270 21.23 -3.05 -11.65
C PHE A 270 20.37 -1.97 -12.33
N GLY A 271 19.61 -1.19 -11.56
CA GLY A 271 18.78 -0.11 -12.11
C GLY A 271 19.61 0.91 -12.88
N ARG A 272 19.00 1.57 -13.85
CA ARG A 272 19.65 2.64 -14.66
C ARG A 272 20.25 3.77 -13.81
N ARG A 273 19.82 3.90 -12.57
CA ARG A 273 20.28 4.87 -11.55
C ARG A 273 20.71 4.17 -10.27
N GLY A 274 21.01 2.90 -10.35
CA GLY A 274 21.51 2.09 -9.26
C GLY A 274 23.00 2.30 -9.03
N VAL A 275 23.51 1.53 -8.07
CA VAL A 275 24.91 1.61 -7.63
C VAL A 275 25.88 1.36 -8.80
N LEU A 276 25.65 0.33 -9.61
CA LEU A 276 26.50 0.01 -10.74
C LEU A 276 26.53 1.10 -11.81
N ALA A 277 25.37 1.70 -12.10
CA ALA A 277 25.28 2.79 -13.07
C ALA A 277 26.00 4.07 -12.59
N SER A 278 26.00 4.34 -11.28
CA SER A 278 26.73 5.46 -10.70
C SER A 278 28.23 5.23 -10.58
N ALA A 279 28.66 3.95 -10.47
CA ALA A 279 30.08 3.57 -10.39
C ALA A 279 30.78 3.58 -11.76
N LEU A 280 30.04 3.46 -12.86
CA LEU A 280 30.60 3.55 -14.21
C LEU A 280 30.91 5.02 -14.54
N PRO A 281 32.14 5.33 -15.02
CA PRO A 281 32.51 6.71 -15.34
C PRO A 281 31.59 7.22 -16.46
N SER A 282 30.83 8.26 -16.17
CA SER A 282 30.01 8.98 -17.13
C SER A 282 30.94 9.47 -18.26
N ARG A 283 30.75 8.98 -19.48
CA ARG A 283 31.35 9.59 -20.67
C ARG A 283 30.75 10.98 -20.83
N ARG A 284 31.32 11.95 -20.09
CA ARG A 284 31.10 13.36 -20.42
C ARG A 284 31.69 13.56 -21.82
N HIS A 285 30.83 13.68 -22.83
CA HIS A 285 31.22 14.34 -24.06
C HIS A 285 31.68 15.74 -23.68
N ARG A 286 32.98 15.95 -23.64
CA ARG A 286 33.55 17.28 -23.75
C ARG A 286 33.26 17.74 -25.18
N SER A 287 32.19 18.50 -25.37
CA SER A 287 32.07 19.40 -26.51
C SER A 287 33.04 20.54 -26.25
N ALA A 288 34.12 20.58 -27.02
CA ALA A 288 35.01 21.73 -27.15
C ALA A 288 34.27 22.87 -27.83
#